data_d89d0e9a7f23dd8b9dea8abb93040232
#
_entry.id   d89d0e9a7f23dd8b9dea8abb93040232
#
_cell.length_a   1.000
_cell.length_b   1.000
_cell.length_c   1.000
_cell.angle_alpha   90.00
_cell.angle_beta   90.00
_cell.angle_gamma   90.00
#
_symmetry.space_group_name_H-M   'P 1'
#
loop_
_entity.id
_entity.type
_entity.pdbx_description
1 polymer ?
#
loop_
_entity_poly.entity_id
_entity_poly.type
_entity_poly.pdbx_seq_one_letter_code
_entity_poly.pdbx_strand_id
1 'polypeptide(L)'
;LIYPVSLQNRLLELKKPHENLPDALYQIQKTAAQRAVEAATEATPPKAGRLAGPNMLTGELKQHWATDSQVEPDVSGNKLTSYLANNKEYASYVDQGHRMDKHFVPGLYIDENGQLARDLSAKVGLVVGTKTKYVKGEFMVDKAKEAYEKAVLAQLDDEIERLFK
;
A
#
# COMPACT_ATOMS: atom_id res chain seq x y z
N LEU A 1 -28.27 -48.38 1.77
CA LEU A 1 -27.10 -48.84 0.99
C LEU A 1 -25.88 -48.09 1.53
N ILE A 2 -25.01 -48.80 2.28
CA ILE A 2 -23.76 -48.29 2.82
C ILE A 2 -22.66 -48.79 1.89
N TYR A 3 -22.04 -47.93 1.12
CA TYR A 3 -20.88 -48.31 0.34
C TYR A 3 -19.62 -48.25 1.23
N PRO A 4 -18.86 -49.31 1.40
CA PRO A 4 -17.63 -49.30 2.14
C PRO A 4 -16.60 -48.48 1.33
N VAL A 5 -16.34 -47.27 1.74
CA VAL A 5 -15.22 -46.48 1.21
C VAL A 5 -13.94 -47.08 1.79
N SER A 6 -13.09 -47.65 0.93
CA SER A 6 -11.81 -48.19 1.36
C SER A 6 -10.99 -47.13 2.06
N LEU A 7 -10.34 -47.49 3.16
CA LEU A 7 -9.45 -46.59 3.94
C LEU A 7 -8.37 -45.99 3.06
N GLN A 8 -7.93 -46.75 2.04
CA GLN A 8 -6.93 -46.28 1.05
C GLN A 8 -7.49 -45.17 0.15
N ASN A 9 -8.74 -45.26 -0.30
CA ASN A 9 -9.39 -44.21 -1.09
C ASN A 9 -9.57 -42.95 -0.24
N ARG A 10 -9.94 -43.10 1.03
CA ARG A 10 -10.06 -41.96 1.96
C ARG A 10 -8.71 -41.28 2.24
N LEU A 11 -7.64 -42.07 2.35
CA LEU A 11 -6.28 -41.54 2.48
C LEU A 11 -5.80 -40.80 1.21
N LEU A 12 -6.16 -41.29 0.03
CA LEU A 12 -5.86 -40.63 -1.25
C LEU A 12 -6.65 -39.33 -1.41
N GLU A 13 -7.91 -39.29 -1.00
CA GLU A 13 -8.74 -38.09 -0.98
C GLU A 13 -8.20 -37.03 -0.04
N LEU A 14 -7.66 -37.40 1.12
CA LEU A 14 -7.05 -36.51 2.09
C LEU A 14 -5.64 -36.02 1.69
N LYS A 15 -4.93 -36.77 0.85
CA LYS A 15 -3.59 -36.36 0.34
C LYS A 15 -3.67 -35.27 -0.72
N LYS A 16 -4.66 -35.31 -1.60
CA LYS A 16 -4.82 -34.33 -2.69
C LYS A 16 -4.89 -32.88 -2.21
N PRO A 17 -5.69 -32.53 -1.19
CA PRO A 17 -5.69 -31.17 -0.64
C PRO A 17 -4.32 -30.73 -0.13
N HIS A 18 -3.57 -31.65 0.48
CA HIS A 18 -2.25 -31.35 1.04
C HIS A 18 -1.19 -31.05 -0.06
N GLU A 19 -1.26 -31.71 -1.20
CA GLU A 19 -0.33 -31.49 -2.31
C GLU A 19 -0.52 -30.14 -3.01
N ASN A 20 -1.77 -29.64 -3.06
CA ASN A 20 -2.12 -28.38 -3.71
C ASN A 20 -2.08 -27.17 -2.75
N LEU A 21 -1.99 -27.41 -1.45
CA LEU A 21 -2.07 -26.36 -0.43
C LEU A 21 -0.94 -25.31 -0.55
N PRO A 22 0.33 -25.66 -0.80
CA PRO A 22 1.39 -24.67 -0.95
C PRO A 22 1.15 -23.70 -2.11
N ASP A 23 0.70 -24.21 -3.25
CA ASP A 23 0.38 -23.39 -4.43
C ASP A 23 -0.82 -22.47 -4.17
N ALA A 24 -1.85 -23.01 -3.52
CA ALA A 24 -3.01 -22.23 -3.12
C ALA A 24 -2.63 -21.08 -2.17
N LEU A 25 -1.84 -21.36 -1.14
CA LEU A 25 -1.36 -20.34 -0.21
C LEU A 25 -0.49 -19.29 -0.90
N TYR A 26 0.35 -19.69 -1.86
CA TYR A 26 1.12 -18.76 -2.68
C TYR A 26 0.23 -17.80 -3.46
N GLN A 27 -0.82 -18.32 -4.12
CA GLN A 27 -1.76 -17.49 -4.88
C GLN A 27 -2.57 -16.57 -3.97
N ILE A 28 -3.01 -17.04 -2.81
CA ILE A 28 -3.70 -16.22 -1.81
C ILE A 28 -2.80 -15.06 -1.37
N GLN A 29 -1.55 -15.34 -1.01
CA GLN A 29 -0.58 -14.33 -0.59
C GLN A 29 -0.34 -13.30 -1.69
N LYS A 30 -0.11 -13.75 -2.92
CA LYS A 30 0.09 -12.89 -4.08
C LYS A 30 -1.10 -11.96 -4.33
N THR A 31 -2.30 -12.52 -4.39
CA THR A 31 -3.51 -11.75 -4.64
C THR A 31 -3.79 -10.75 -3.51
N ALA A 32 -3.59 -11.15 -2.26
CA ALA A 32 -3.76 -10.26 -1.12
C ALA A 32 -2.75 -9.11 -1.14
N ALA A 33 -1.49 -9.37 -1.50
CA ALA A 33 -0.47 -8.34 -1.68
C ALA A 33 -0.84 -7.36 -2.81
N GLN A 34 -1.39 -7.85 -3.93
CA GLN A 34 -1.90 -6.99 -5.01
C GLN A 34 -3.02 -6.06 -4.51
N ARG A 35 -3.98 -6.59 -3.76
CA ARG A 35 -5.07 -5.80 -3.17
C ARG A 35 -4.57 -4.74 -2.19
N ALA A 36 -3.51 -5.04 -1.43
CA ALA A 36 -2.89 -4.05 -0.55
C ALA A 36 -2.26 -2.90 -1.35
N VAL A 37 -1.53 -3.20 -2.43
CA VAL A 37 -0.93 -2.18 -3.31
C VAL A 37 -2.01 -1.33 -3.98
N GLU A 38 -3.08 -1.94 -4.49
CA GLU A 38 -4.22 -1.24 -5.07
C GLU A 38 -4.86 -0.27 -4.06
N ALA A 39 -5.14 -0.75 -2.85
CA ALA A 39 -5.75 0.07 -1.80
C ALA A 39 -4.87 1.23 -1.35
N ALA A 40 -3.55 1.01 -1.20
CA ALA A 40 -2.59 2.08 -0.92
C ALA A 40 -2.58 3.12 -2.04
N THR A 41 -2.57 2.65 -3.30
CA THR A 41 -2.57 3.49 -4.49
C THR A 41 -3.83 4.34 -4.59
N GLU A 42 -5.01 3.76 -4.36
CA GLU A 42 -6.29 4.48 -4.38
C GLU A 42 -6.40 5.49 -3.24
N ALA A 43 -5.89 5.14 -2.06
CA ALA A 43 -5.88 6.03 -0.90
C ALA A 43 -4.93 7.21 -1.04
N THR A 44 -3.93 7.10 -1.92
CA THR A 44 -2.89 8.12 -2.11
C THR A 44 -3.39 9.30 -2.95
N PRO A 45 -3.18 10.58 -2.51
CA PRO A 45 -3.44 11.74 -3.35
C PRO A 45 -2.48 11.81 -4.56
N PRO A 46 -2.89 12.45 -5.68
CA PRO A 46 -4.13 13.17 -5.86
C PRO A 46 -5.31 12.25 -6.12
N LYS A 47 -6.41 12.50 -5.44
CA LYS A 47 -7.70 11.91 -5.80
C LYS A 47 -8.26 12.65 -7.02
N ALA A 48 -9.01 11.93 -7.87
CA ALA A 48 -9.58 12.50 -9.09
C ALA A 48 -10.19 13.90 -8.87
N GLY A 49 -9.82 14.88 -9.69
CA GLY A 49 -10.32 16.25 -9.64
C GLY A 49 -9.47 17.27 -8.86
N ARG A 50 -8.34 16.88 -8.23
CA ARG A 50 -7.46 17.79 -7.47
C ARG A 50 -6.14 18.14 -8.17
N LEU A 51 -6.09 18.13 -9.48
CA LEU A 51 -4.88 18.42 -10.26
C LEU A 51 -4.67 19.91 -10.56
N ALA A 52 -5.48 20.81 -10.03
CA ALA A 52 -5.36 22.24 -10.27
C ALA A 52 -4.81 22.98 -9.03
N GLY A 53 -3.62 23.54 -9.14
CA GLY A 53 -3.00 24.39 -8.14
C GLY A 53 -1.49 24.54 -8.33
N PRO A 54 -0.84 25.53 -7.67
CA PRO A 54 0.60 25.79 -7.77
C PRO A 54 1.48 24.63 -7.25
N ASN A 55 0.92 23.70 -6.49
CA ASN A 55 1.59 22.47 -6.08
C ASN A 55 1.18 21.35 -7.03
N MET A 56 1.95 21.17 -8.09
CA MET A 56 1.77 20.04 -9.00
C MET A 56 1.99 18.74 -8.24
N LEU A 57 0.90 18.05 -7.95
CA LEU A 57 0.94 16.69 -7.45
C LEU A 57 1.26 15.78 -8.64
N THR A 58 2.52 15.40 -8.78
CA THR A 58 3.02 14.60 -9.92
C THR A 58 2.45 13.19 -9.97
N GLY A 59 1.84 12.73 -8.88
CA GLY A 59 1.36 11.36 -8.74
C GLY A 59 2.48 10.34 -8.48
N GLU A 60 3.72 10.78 -8.32
CA GLU A 60 4.85 9.90 -8.06
C GLU A 60 4.64 8.99 -6.84
N LEU A 61 4.17 9.56 -5.71
CA LEU A 61 3.87 8.77 -4.51
C LEU A 61 2.91 7.62 -4.82
N LYS A 62 1.92 7.89 -5.64
CA LYS A 62 0.92 6.91 -6.06
C LYS A 62 1.52 5.80 -6.92
N GLN A 63 2.43 6.15 -7.83
CA GLN A 63 3.09 5.18 -8.70
C GLN A 63 4.09 4.30 -7.94
N HIS A 64 4.76 4.87 -6.93
CA HIS A 64 5.77 4.16 -6.15
C HIS A 64 5.23 3.01 -5.29
N TRP A 65 3.94 2.97 -4.98
CA TRP A 65 3.36 1.78 -4.35
C TRP A 65 3.47 0.54 -5.24
N ALA A 66 3.25 0.69 -6.54
CA ALA A 66 3.31 -0.43 -7.47
C ALA A 66 4.74 -0.81 -7.85
N THR A 67 5.66 0.16 -7.95
CA THR A 67 7.04 -0.09 -8.39
C THR A 67 7.95 -0.56 -7.28
N ASP A 68 7.73 -0.12 -6.05
CA ASP A 68 8.63 -0.38 -4.92
C ASP A 68 8.19 -1.59 -4.08
N SER A 69 6.93 -2.01 -4.22
CA SER A 69 6.39 -3.16 -3.50
C SER A 69 6.74 -4.48 -4.20
N GLN A 70 6.98 -5.51 -3.40
CA GLN A 70 7.15 -6.87 -3.89
C GLN A 70 5.86 -7.65 -3.66
N VAL A 71 5.09 -7.83 -4.73
CA VAL A 71 3.80 -8.54 -4.71
C VAL A 71 4.00 -10.05 -4.80
N GLU A 72 4.95 -10.49 -5.64
CA GLU A 72 5.31 -11.91 -5.76
C GLU A 72 5.89 -12.41 -4.43
N PRO A 73 5.30 -13.44 -3.81
CA PRO A 73 5.79 -13.97 -2.56
C PRO A 73 7.18 -14.60 -2.69
N ASP A 74 8.10 -14.21 -1.83
CA ASP A 74 9.35 -14.92 -1.62
C ASP A 74 9.09 -16.14 -0.73
N VAL A 75 9.58 -17.31 -1.17
CA VAL A 75 9.36 -18.60 -0.52
C VAL A 75 10.60 -19.02 0.22
N SER A 76 10.52 -19.05 1.54
CA SER A 76 11.62 -19.53 2.40
C SER A 76 11.11 -20.57 3.39
N GLY A 77 11.33 -21.85 3.09
CA GLY A 77 10.77 -22.96 3.87
C GLY A 77 9.22 -22.92 3.87
N ASN A 78 8.63 -22.79 5.04
CA ASN A 78 7.19 -22.69 5.22
C ASN A 78 6.68 -21.24 5.30
N LYS A 79 7.51 -20.26 4.94
CA LYS A 79 7.17 -18.84 5.02
C LYS A 79 7.03 -18.23 3.64
N LEU A 80 5.93 -17.53 3.42
CA LEU A 80 5.67 -16.67 2.26
C LEU A 80 5.78 -15.22 2.70
N THR A 81 6.54 -14.41 1.97
CA THR A 81 6.76 -13.02 2.33
C THR A 81 6.56 -12.11 1.12
N SER A 82 5.72 -11.11 1.26
CA SER A 82 5.56 -10.01 0.30
C SER A 82 5.78 -8.69 1.04
N TYR A 83 6.14 -7.64 0.33
CA TYR A 83 6.43 -6.34 0.92
C TYR A 83 5.58 -5.26 0.28
N LEU A 84 4.92 -4.45 1.10
CA LEU A 84 4.36 -3.16 0.70
C LEU A 84 5.40 -2.08 1.02
N ALA A 85 5.87 -1.37 0.01
CA ALA A 85 6.90 -0.36 0.16
C ALA A 85 6.62 0.88 -0.70
N ASN A 86 7.13 2.01 -0.25
CA ASN A 86 7.15 3.26 -1.00
C ASN A 86 8.39 4.06 -0.57
N ASN A 87 9.33 4.23 -1.48
CA ASN A 87 10.64 4.83 -1.21
C ASN A 87 10.67 6.36 -1.26
N LYS A 88 9.50 7.02 -1.38
CA LYS A 88 9.45 8.48 -1.34
C LYS A 88 9.63 8.99 0.08
N GLU A 89 10.59 9.88 0.28
CA GLU A 89 10.94 10.44 1.61
C GLU A 89 9.74 11.07 2.34
N TYR A 90 8.81 11.62 1.59
CA TYR A 90 7.60 12.26 2.14
C TYR A 90 6.41 11.30 2.33
N ALA A 91 6.56 10.01 2.00
CA ALA A 91 5.46 9.04 2.08
C ALA A 91 4.87 8.95 3.49
N SER A 92 5.71 8.89 4.52
CA SER A 92 5.29 8.82 5.92
C SER A 92 4.55 10.08 6.38
N TYR A 93 4.93 11.26 5.88
CA TYR A 93 4.23 12.51 6.19
C TYR A 93 2.83 12.57 5.60
N VAL A 94 2.67 12.01 4.39
CA VAL A 94 1.35 11.91 3.75
C VAL A 94 0.50 10.83 4.42
N ASP A 95 1.12 9.73 4.79
CA ASP A 95 0.43 8.60 5.43
C ASP A 95 -0.09 8.94 6.82
N GLN A 96 0.77 9.41 7.70
CA GLN A 96 0.44 9.66 9.11
C GLN A 96 0.00 11.10 9.39
N GLY A 97 0.27 12.00 8.45
CA GLY A 97 0.10 13.42 8.65
C GLY A 97 1.30 14.07 9.35
N HIS A 98 1.28 15.40 9.40
CA HIS A 98 2.40 16.17 9.97
C HIS A 98 1.95 17.52 10.50
N ARG A 99 2.78 18.10 11.36
CA ARG A 99 2.62 19.48 11.81
C ARG A 99 3.18 20.46 10.76
N MET A 100 2.45 21.51 10.49
CA MET A 100 2.93 22.65 9.71
C MET A 100 3.35 23.76 10.66
N ASP A 101 4.57 23.69 11.19
CA ASP A 101 5.07 24.73 12.05
C ASP A 101 5.59 25.91 11.22
N LYS A 102 5.41 27.14 11.75
CA LYS A 102 6.00 28.33 11.15
C LYS A 102 7.52 28.20 11.18
N HIS A 103 8.15 28.28 10.02
CA HIS A 103 9.59 28.32 9.91
C HIS A 103 10.04 29.30 8.82
N PHE A 104 11.22 29.84 9.00
CA PHE A 104 11.84 30.76 8.03
C PHE A 104 12.55 29.92 6.95
N VAL A 105 12.25 30.18 5.69
CA VAL A 105 12.94 29.56 4.55
C VAL A 105 13.81 30.60 3.88
N PRO A 106 15.14 30.49 4.02
CA PRO A 106 16.07 31.43 3.38
C PRO A 106 15.98 31.34 1.86
N GLY A 107 16.07 32.49 1.20
CA GLY A 107 16.03 32.57 -0.26
C GLY A 107 14.68 32.35 -0.92
N LEU A 108 13.63 32.07 -0.15
CA LEU A 108 12.28 31.93 -0.70
C LEU A 108 11.64 33.31 -0.86
N TYR A 109 11.09 33.59 -2.03
CA TYR A 109 10.39 34.85 -2.34
C TYR A 109 9.23 34.61 -3.30
N ILE A 110 8.36 35.61 -3.39
CA ILE A 110 7.28 35.61 -4.37
C ILE A 110 7.77 36.51 -5.53
N ASP A 111 7.80 35.98 -6.74
CA ASP A 111 8.20 36.72 -7.93
C ASP A 111 7.13 37.72 -8.39
N GLU A 112 7.42 38.50 -9.43
CA GLU A 112 6.53 39.52 -10.01
C GLU A 112 5.22 38.93 -10.55
N ASN A 113 5.19 37.61 -10.83
CA ASN A 113 4.03 36.87 -11.30
C ASN A 113 3.23 36.22 -10.16
N GLY A 114 3.62 36.46 -8.89
CA GLY A 114 2.97 35.87 -7.73
C GLY A 114 3.35 34.41 -7.48
N GLN A 115 4.40 33.90 -8.14
CA GLN A 115 4.86 32.53 -7.96
C GLN A 115 5.96 32.44 -6.92
N LEU A 116 5.99 31.32 -6.19
CA LEU A 116 7.06 31.02 -5.22
C LEU A 116 8.33 30.65 -5.98
N ALA A 117 9.37 31.45 -5.81
CA ALA A 117 10.70 31.20 -6.35
C ALA A 117 11.73 31.11 -5.22
N ARG A 118 12.86 30.50 -5.47
CA ARG A 118 13.95 30.34 -4.49
C ARG A 118 15.29 30.76 -5.07
N ASP A 119 15.94 31.72 -4.39
CA ASP A 119 17.32 32.11 -4.65
C ASP A 119 18.18 31.78 -3.41
N LEU A 120 19.04 30.76 -3.54
CA LEU A 120 19.89 30.30 -2.47
C LEU A 120 20.98 31.30 -2.07
N SER A 121 21.25 32.29 -2.93
CA SER A 121 22.21 33.36 -2.67
C SER A 121 21.63 34.56 -1.89
N ALA A 122 20.29 34.66 -1.87
CA ALA A 122 19.61 35.76 -1.23
C ALA A 122 19.61 35.60 0.30
N LYS A 123 19.96 36.69 0.99
CA LYS A 123 19.89 36.76 2.46
C LYS A 123 18.49 36.99 3.03
N VAL A 124 17.54 37.25 2.14
CA VAL A 124 16.11 37.40 2.47
C VAL A 124 15.39 36.05 2.32
N GLY A 125 14.24 35.90 2.97
CA GLY A 125 13.45 34.71 2.88
C GLY A 125 12.03 34.96 3.36
N LEU A 126 11.18 33.94 3.25
CA LEU A 126 9.79 34.01 3.72
C LEU A 126 9.57 33.10 4.92
N VAL A 127 8.71 33.53 5.82
CA VAL A 127 8.16 32.66 6.86
C VAL A 127 7.01 31.89 6.27
N VAL A 128 7.16 30.59 6.16
CA VAL A 128 6.13 29.67 5.68
C VAL A 128 5.55 28.84 6.81
N GLY A 129 4.41 28.27 6.57
CA GLY A 129 3.66 27.51 7.56
C GLY A 129 2.64 28.34 8.32
N THR A 130 1.76 27.66 9.01
CA THR A 130 0.72 28.30 9.86
C THR A 130 0.93 27.88 11.30
N LYS A 131 0.61 28.77 12.25
CA LYS A 131 0.60 28.40 13.66
C LYS A 131 -0.31 27.18 13.86
N THR A 132 0.30 26.06 14.30
CA THR A 132 -0.39 24.89 14.83
C THR A 132 -1.47 24.26 13.93
N LYS A 133 -1.26 24.15 12.64
CA LYS A 133 -2.15 23.33 11.82
C LYS A 133 -1.53 21.96 11.60
N TYR A 134 -2.22 20.94 12.08
CA TYR A 134 -1.89 19.56 11.76
C TYR A 134 -2.54 19.19 10.41
N VAL A 135 -1.75 18.70 9.49
CA VAL A 135 -2.23 18.12 8.24
C VAL A 135 -2.57 16.66 8.52
N LYS A 136 -3.83 16.31 8.43
CA LYS A 136 -4.30 14.94 8.68
C LYS A 136 -3.69 13.98 7.66
N GLY A 137 -3.25 12.82 8.13
CA GLY A 137 -2.76 11.74 7.28
C GLY A 137 -3.86 11.08 6.44
N GLU A 138 -3.47 10.45 5.37
CA GLU A 138 -4.35 9.71 4.47
C GLU A 138 -4.52 8.24 4.88
N PHE A 139 -3.65 7.73 5.79
CA PHE A 139 -3.68 6.37 6.33
C PHE A 139 -3.69 5.29 5.24
N MET A 140 -2.78 5.45 4.28
CA MET A 140 -2.67 4.60 3.10
C MET A 140 -2.26 3.17 3.48
N VAL A 141 -1.33 3.06 4.44
CA VAL A 141 -0.83 1.77 4.93
C VAL A 141 -1.90 1.02 5.71
N ASP A 142 -2.68 1.71 6.54
CA ASP A 142 -3.78 1.08 7.30
C ASP A 142 -4.85 0.53 6.35
N LYS A 143 -5.23 1.30 5.32
CA LYS A 143 -6.18 0.85 4.30
C LYS A 143 -5.66 -0.33 3.48
N ALA A 144 -4.37 -0.32 3.17
CA ALA A 144 -3.73 -1.45 2.50
C ALA A 144 -3.76 -2.71 3.37
N LYS A 145 -3.51 -2.58 4.66
CA LYS A 145 -3.58 -3.69 5.63
C LYS A 145 -4.98 -4.27 5.71
N GLU A 146 -6.00 -3.43 5.85
CA GLU A 146 -7.40 -3.86 5.85
C GLU A 146 -7.78 -4.61 4.56
N ALA A 147 -7.34 -4.09 3.40
CA ALA A 147 -7.59 -4.72 2.11
C ALA A 147 -6.89 -6.09 1.99
N TYR A 148 -5.65 -6.18 2.47
CA TYR A 148 -4.89 -7.43 2.53
C TYR A 148 -5.60 -8.47 3.39
N GLU A 149 -5.93 -8.13 4.64
CA GLU A 149 -6.60 -9.04 5.58
C GLU A 149 -7.94 -9.53 5.03
N LYS A 150 -8.74 -8.64 4.45
CA LYS A 150 -10.01 -8.99 3.82
C LYS A 150 -9.82 -9.94 2.63
N ALA A 151 -8.83 -9.71 1.80
CA ALA A 151 -8.54 -10.56 0.65
C ALA A 151 -8.05 -11.95 1.08
N VAL A 152 -7.21 -12.04 2.10
CA VAL A 152 -6.75 -13.32 2.66
C VAL A 152 -7.93 -14.13 3.19
N LEU A 153 -8.79 -13.53 4.01
CA LEU A 153 -9.92 -14.24 4.60
C LEU A 153 -10.89 -14.76 3.54
N ALA A 154 -11.26 -13.91 2.58
CA ALA A 154 -12.19 -14.32 1.50
C ALA A 154 -11.64 -15.48 0.68
N GLN A 155 -10.36 -15.45 0.32
CA GLN A 155 -9.76 -16.51 -0.50
C GLN A 155 -9.47 -17.79 0.30
N LEU A 156 -9.19 -17.69 1.60
CA LEU A 156 -9.07 -18.86 2.47
C LEU A 156 -10.41 -19.60 2.59
N ASP A 157 -11.51 -18.87 2.74
CA ASP A 157 -12.85 -19.46 2.82
C ASP A 157 -13.19 -20.19 1.53
N ASP A 158 -12.96 -19.56 0.37
CA ASP A 158 -13.20 -20.18 -0.95
C ASP A 158 -12.33 -21.44 -1.16
N GLU A 159 -11.06 -21.38 -0.75
CA GLU A 159 -10.15 -22.51 -0.91
C GLU A 159 -10.50 -23.67 0.02
N ILE A 160 -10.86 -23.38 1.27
CA ILE A 160 -11.36 -24.40 2.21
C ILE A 160 -12.59 -25.08 1.64
N GLU A 161 -13.56 -24.32 1.12
CA GLU A 161 -14.74 -24.92 0.49
C GLU A 161 -14.36 -25.80 -0.70
N ARG A 162 -13.39 -25.40 -1.54
CA ARG A 162 -12.93 -26.17 -2.69
C ARG A 162 -12.24 -27.47 -2.29
N LEU A 163 -11.47 -27.46 -1.20
CA LEU A 163 -10.71 -28.64 -0.75
C LEU A 163 -11.57 -29.68 -0.04
N PHE A 164 -12.70 -29.29 0.54
CA PHE A 164 -13.55 -30.15 1.36
C PHE A 164 -14.92 -30.49 0.74
N LYS A 165 -15.20 -30.01 -0.48
CA LYS A 165 -16.32 -30.47 -1.33
C LYS A 165 -15.88 -31.62 -2.20
#